data_9f20410b5e030f80425493befd16f9a5
#
_entry.id   9f20410b5e030f80425493befd16f9a5
#
_cell.length_a   1.000
_cell.length_b   1.000
_cell.length_c   1.000
_cell.angle_alpha   90.00
_cell.angle_beta   90.00
_cell.angle_gamma   90.00
#
_symmetry.space_group_name_H-M   'P 1'
#
loop_
_entity.id
_entity.type
_entity.pdbx_description
1 polymer ?
#
loop_
_entity_poly.entity_id
_entity_poly.type
_entity_poly.pdbx_seq_one_letter_code
_entity_poly.pdbx_strand_id
1 'polypeptide(L)'
;KFNLKFLSSGLLYRYASYKILKAKPKNKVFFLKKCFKKFNLEKLKRIKLHTPEISKYSSTIAKEKKIREILKIYQQKFAKKHKCLIIEGRDIGTKILPKADIKFFFKCKLDVAAKRRFKELKKTNSKIKFIDVKKAINIRDNLDKKRKNSPLIQVKNAVIVDTSKIAIKAMVDIMTLTILDKIKIKYGNRTRN
;
A
#
# COMPACT_ATOMS: atom_id res chain seq x y z
N LYS A 1 4.94 18.90 -0.58
CA LYS A 1 6.29 19.41 -0.91
C LYS A 1 6.66 19.13 -2.38
N PHE A 2 6.42 17.92 -2.93
CA PHE A 2 6.89 17.50 -4.26
C PHE A 2 5.78 17.30 -5.30
N ASN A 3 4.55 17.65 -5.02
CA ASN A 3 3.37 17.46 -5.90
C ASN A 3 3.29 16.03 -6.52
N LEU A 4 3.57 14.99 -5.72
CA LEU A 4 3.58 13.61 -6.16
C LEU A 4 2.15 13.07 -6.32
N LYS A 5 1.90 12.35 -7.40
CA LYS A 5 0.66 11.57 -7.54
C LYS A 5 0.72 10.34 -6.64
N PHE A 6 -0.29 10.13 -5.82
CA PHE A 6 -0.34 9.05 -4.84
C PHE A 6 -1.24 7.89 -5.28
N LEU A 7 -0.75 6.68 -5.10
CA LEU A 7 -1.53 5.46 -5.30
C LEU A 7 -1.36 4.50 -4.11
N SER A 8 -2.45 4.16 -3.45
CA SER A 8 -2.46 3.11 -2.44
C SER A 8 -2.81 1.76 -3.07
N SER A 9 -1.84 0.84 -3.11
CA SER A 9 -2.08 -0.54 -3.53
C SER A 9 -3.09 -1.22 -2.60
N GLY A 10 -3.02 -0.96 -1.30
CA GLY A 10 -3.96 -1.50 -0.33
C GLY A 10 -5.41 -1.12 -0.61
N LEU A 11 -5.66 0.12 -1.08
CA LEU A 11 -7.01 0.55 -1.48
C LEU A 11 -7.50 -0.15 -2.75
N LEU A 12 -6.61 -0.47 -3.70
CA LEU A 12 -7.00 -1.25 -4.89
C LEU A 12 -7.48 -2.65 -4.51
N TYR A 13 -6.76 -3.35 -3.61
CA TYR A 13 -7.19 -4.67 -3.11
C TYR A 13 -8.52 -4.57 -2.36
N ARG A 14 -8.71 -3.53 -1.54
CA ARG A 14 -9.99 -3.30 -0.84
C ARG A 14 -11.13 -3.00 -1.81
N TYR A 15 -10.89 -2.22 -2.84
CA TYR A 15 -11.88 -1.95 -3.88
C TYR A 15 -12.26 -3.22 -4.64
N ALA A 16 -11.27 -4.03 -5.04
CA ALA A 16 -11.52 -5.32 -5.66
C ALA A 16 -12.38 -6.23 -4.77
N SER A 17 -12.05 -6.28 -3.48
CA SER A 17 -12.82 -7.02 -2.47
C SER A 17 -14.25 -6.52 -2.36
N TYR A 18 -14.45 -5.22 -2.21
CA TYR A 18 -15.76 -4.58 -2.19
C TYR A 18 -16.61 -4.95 -3.41
N LYS A 19 -16.01 -4.88 -4.61
CA LYS A 19 -16.72 -5.22 -5.85
C LYS A 19 -17.12 -6.68 -5.91
N ILE A 20 -16.26 -7.59 -5.49
CA ILE A 20 -16.54 -9.04 -5.46
C ILE A 20 -17.63 -9.34 -4.42
N LEU A 21 -17.51 -8.82 -3.20
CA LEU A 21 -18.47 -9.05 -2.12
C LEU A 21 -19.87 -8.53 -2.48
N LYS A 22 -19.93 -7.36 -3.16
CA LYS A 22 -21.20 -6.77 -3.59
C LYS A 22 -21.85 -7.53 -4.73
N ALA A 23 -21.08 -7.93 -5.75
CA ALA A 23 -21.62 -8.51 -6.99
C ALA A 23 -21.66 -10.05 -6.98
N LYS A 24 -20.92 -10.71 -6.06
CA LYS A 24 -20.80 -12.18 -5.94
C LYS A 24 -20.64 -12.89 -7.30
N PRO A 25 -19.68 -12.46 -8.16
CA PRO A 25 -19.58 -12.97 -9.53
C PRO A 25 -19.13 -14.44 -9.56
N LYS A 26 -19.69 -15.23 -10.48
CA LYS A 26 -19.23 -16.61 -10.76
C LYS A 26 -17.74 -16.64 -11.13
N ASN A 27 -17.29 -15.72 -11.99
CA ASN A 27 -15.86 -15.58 -12.38
C ASN A 27 -15.28 -14.25 -11.89
N LYS A 28 -14.60 -14.29 -10.74
CA LYS A 28 -13.97 -13.12 -10.09
C LYS A 28 -12.93 -12.44 -10.99
N VAL A 29 -12.12 -13.23 -11.71
CA VAL A 29 -11.01 -12.72 -12.53
C VAL A 29 -11.55 -11.93 -13.72
N PHE A 30 -12.50 -12.49 -14.46
CA PHE A 30 -13.14 -11.80 -15.58
C PHE A 30 -13.85 -10.52 -15.12
N PHE A 31 -14.61 -10.62 -14.04
CA PHE A 31 -15.32 -9.48 -13.46
C PHE A 31 -14.35 -8.34 -13.07
N LEU A 32 -13.25 -8.65 -12.39
CA LEU A 32 -12.26 -7.64 -12.00
C LEU A 32 -11.53 -7.04 -13.21
N LYS A 33 -11.19 -7.83 -14.24
CA LYS A 33 -10.64 -7.29 -15.50
C LYS A 33 -11.57 -6.21 -16.07
N LYS A 34 -12.88 -6.47 -16.14
CA LYS A 34 -13.88 -5.49 -16.60
C LYS A 34 -13.94 -4.26 -15.69
N CYS A 35 -13.94 -4.45 -14.36
CA CYS A 35 -13.96 -3.34 -13.41
C CYS A 35 -12.74 -2.43 -13.54
N PHE A 36 -11.53 -3.00 -13.68
CA PHE A 36 -10.30 -2.23 -13.74
C PHE A 36 -9.98 -1.65 -15.13
N LYS A 37 -10.63 -2.09 -16.19
CA LYS A 37 -10.52 -1.47 -17.53
C LYS A 37 -11.02 -0.02 -17.53
N LYS A 38 -12.10 0.29 -16.80
CA LYS A 38 -12.73 1.63 -16.70
C LYS A 38 -12.59 2.22 -15.29
N PHE A 39 -11.55 1.82 -14.54
CA PHE A 39 -11.39 2.25 -13.16
C PHE A 39 -10.78 3.64 -13.05
N ASN A 40 -11.39 4.49 -12.20
CA ASN A 40 -10.86 5.79 -11.82
C ASN A 40 -10.66 5.84 -10.30
N LEU A 41 -9.50 6.35 -9.86
CA LEU A 41 -9.14 6.48 -8.45
C LEU A 41 -10.08 7.36 -7.64
N GLU A 42 -10.70 8.36 -8.27
CA GLU A 42 -11.67 9.25 -7.60
C GLU A 42 -12.87 8.48 -7.02
N LYS A 43 -13.22 7.34 -7.63
CA LYS A 43 -14.28 6.45 -7.11
C LYS A 43 -13.98 5.91 -5.73
N LEU A 44 -12.69 5.79 -5.35
CA LEU A 44 -12.29 5.29 -4.03
C LEU A 44 -12.69 6.23 -2.89
N LYS A 45 -12.72 7.55 -3.15
CA LYS A 45 -13.05 8.57 -2.15
C LYS A 45 -14.49 8.44 -1.64
N ARG A 46 -15.38 7.89 -2.47
CA ARG A 46 -16.83 7.80 -2.19
C ARG A 46 -17.25 6.47 -1.59
N ILE A 47 -16.32 5.55 -1.34
CA ILE A 47 -16.63 4.18 -0.89
C ILE A 47 -15.98 3.91 0.45
N LYS A 48 -16.74 3.42 1.44
CA LYS A 48 -16.21 3.01 2.74
C LYS A 48 -15.47 1.68 2.62
N LEU A 49 -14.17 1.74 2.32
CA LEU A 49 -13.32 0.57 2.04
C LEU A 49 -12.61 0.01 3.29
N HIS A 50 -12.72 0.66 4.45
CA HIS A 50 -11.98 0.29 5.67
C HIS A 50 -12.82 -0.54 6.67
N THR A 51 -13.77 -1.34 6.18
CA THR A 51 -14.53 -2.25 7.04
C THR A 51 -13.71 -3.51 7.39
N PRO A 52 -13.99 -4.18 8.53
CA PRO A 52 -13.36 -5.45 8.89
C PRO A 52 -13.53 -6.52 7.81
N GLU A 53 -14.73 -6.67 7.27
CA GLU A 53 -15.07 -7.65 6.23
C GLU A 53 -14.22 -7.44 4.97
N ILE A 54 -14.22 -6.23 4.39
CA ILE A 54 -13.41 -5.89 3.22
C ILE A 54 -11.93 -6.09 3.52
N SER A 55 -11.48 -5.73 4.73
CA SER A 55 -10.08 -5.89 5.15
C SER A 55 -9.67 -7.36 5.19
N LYS A 56 -10.50 -8.23 5.77
CA LYS A 56 -10.27 -9.68 5.83
C LYS A 56 -10.25 -10.27 4.42
N TYR A 57 -11.26 -9.95 3.61
CA TYR A 57 -11.36 -10.49 2.25
C TYR A 57 -10.25 -9.99 1.33
N SER A 58 -9.76 -8.76 1.50
CA SER A 58 -8.62 -8.23 0.74
C SER A 58 -7.33 -9.03 0.97
N SER A 59 -7.13 -9.55 2.18
CA SER A 59 -6.00 -10.44 2.49
C SER A 59 -6.16 -11.81 1.83
N THR A 60 -7.40 -12.29 1.66
CA THR A 60 -7.69 -13.54 0.95
C THR A 60 -7.37 -13.41 -0.54
N ILE A 61 -7.94 -12.44 -1.22
CA ILE A 61 -7.73 -12.27 -2.68
C ILE A 61 -6.30 -11.86 -3.02
N ALA A 62 -5.55 -11.26 -2.06
CA ALA A 62 -4.14 -10.95 -2.25
C ALA A 62 -3.24 -12.20 -2.38
N LYS A 63 -3.72 -13.40 -2.08
CA LYS A 63 -3.03 -14.67 -2.33
C LYS A 63 -3.23 -15.17 -3.76
N GLU A 64 -4.28 -14.72 -4.46
CA GLU A 64 -4.66 -15.18 -5.80
C GLU A 64 -3.78 -14.53 -6.89
N LYS A 65 -2.92 -15.35 -7.55
CA LYS A 65 -1.99 -14.87 -8.59
C LYS A 65 -2.69 -14.09 -9.70
N LYS A 66 -3.81 -14.60 -10.23
CA LYS A 66 -4.55 -13.98 -11.33
C LYS A 66 -5.13 -12.60 -10.95
N ILE A 67 -5.60 -12.43 -9.71
CA ILE A 67 -6.09 -11.12 -9.21
C ILE A 67 -4.92 -10.15 -9.03
N ARG A 68 -3.79 -10.63 -8.49
CA ARG A 68 -2.58 -9.81 -8.36
C ARG A 68 -2.10 -9.26 -9.69
N GLU A 69 -2.12 -10.07 -10.75
CA GLU A 69 -1.70 -9.62 -12.08
C GLU A 69 -2.60 -8.49 -12.62
N ILE A 70 -3.91 -8.54 -12.42
CA ILE A 70 -4.82 -7.46 -12.80
C ILE A 70 -4.43 -6.15 -12.10
N LEU A 71 -4.22 -6.21 -10.79
CA LEU A 71 -3.89 -5.03 -10.00
C LEU A 71 -2.47 -4.53 -10.27
N LYS A 72 -1.52 -5.43 -10.55
CA LYS A 72 -0.16 -5.09 -10.97
C LYS A 72 -0.18 -4.30 -12.29
N ILE A 73 -0.89 -4.80 -13.30
CA ILE A 73 -1.03 -4.11 -14.60
C ILE A 73 -1.58 -2.69 -14.40
N TYR A 74 -2.60 -2.52 -13.55
CA TYR A 74 -3.15 -1.21 -13.25
C TYR A 74 -2.10 -0.29 -12.59
N GLN A 75 -1.38 -0.76 -11.58
CA GLN A 75 -0.34 -0.01 -10.88
C GLN A 75 0.80 0.40 -11.81
N GLN A 76 1.23 -0.50 -12.70
CA GLN A 76 2.27 -0.22 -13.69
C GLN A 76 1.82 0.79 -14.74
N LYS A 77 0.55 0.72 -15.20
CA LYS A 77 -0.04 1.74 -16.09
C LYS A 77 -0.11 3.10 -15.41
N PHE A 78 -0.50 3.15 -14.13
CA PHE A 78 -0.48 4.38 -13.35
C PHE A 78 0.92 4.97 -13.26
N ALA A 79 1.93 4.13 -12.98
CA ALA A 79 3.31 4.58 -12.88
C ALA A 79 3.86 5.10 -14.22
N LYS A 80 3.51 4.47 -15.34
CA LYS A 80 3.91 4.95 -16.68
C LYS A 80 3.28 6.29 -17.04
N LYS A 81 2.05 6.56 -16.56
CA LYS A 81 1.33 7.80 -16.85
C LYS A 81 1.88 9.01 -16.06
N HIS A 82 2.50 8.80 -14.91
CA HIS A 82 2.91 9.86 -14.01
C HIS A 82 4.42 9.83 -13.75
N LYS A 83 5.14 10.90 -14.14
CA LYS A 83 6.60 11.02 -13.92
C LYS A 83 6.95 11.14 -12.43
N CYS A 84 6.18 11.92 -11.67
CA CYS A 84 6.37 12.16 -10.24
C CYS A 84 5.26 11.49 -9.44
N LEU A 85 5.56 10.36 -8.81
CA LEU A 85 4.55 9.56 -8.10
C LEU A 85 5.11 8.88 -6.86
N ILE A 86 4.19 8.48 -5.98
CA ILE A 86 4.44 7.60 -4.85
C ILE A 86 3.41 6.48 -4.84
N ILE A 87 3.86 5.25 -4.72
CA ILE A 87 2.98 4.08 -4.55
C ILE A 87 3.31 3.40 -3.24
N GLU A 88 2.30 3.19 -2.39
CA GLU A 88 2.42 2.39 -1.18
C GLU A 88 1.92 0.96 -1.41
N GLY A 89 2.53 0.00 -0.71
CA GLY A 89 2.11 -1.39 -0.73
C GLY A 89 3.16 -2.32 -0.14
N ARG A 90 2.93 -3.63 -0.25
CA ARG A 90 3.77 -4.67 0.36
C ARG A 90 4.87 -5.19 -0.55
N ASP A 91 4.68 -5.12 -1.84
CA ASP A 91 5.57 -5.67 -2.86
C ASP A 91 5.92 -4.66 -3.97
N ILE A 92 5.77 -3.37 -3.68
CA ILE A 92 5.98 -2.31 -4.67
C ILE A 92 7.43 -2.32 -5.16
N GLY A 93 8.39 -2.28 -4.23
CA GLY A 93 9.82 -2.25 -4.56
C GLY A 93 10.40 -3.58 -5.06
N THR A 94 9.65 -4.70 -4.94
CA THR A 94 10.11 -6.03 -5.38
C THR A 94 9.48 -6.47 -6.69
N LYS A 95 8.17 -6.27 -6.87
CA LYS A 95 7.39 -6.85 -7.99
C LYS A 95 6.70 -5.83 -8.89
N ILE A 96 6.28 -4.68 -8.34
CA ILE A 96 5.52 -3.69 -9.10
C ILE A 96 6.47 -2.71 -9.79
N LEU A 97 7.35 -2.05 -9.02
CA LEU A 97 8.33 -1.06 -9.46
C LEU A 97 9.73 -1.40 -8.92
N PRO A 98 10.36 -2.50 -9.39
CA PRO A 98 11.69 -2.91 -8.90
C PRO A 98 12.78 -1.90 -9.25
N LYS A 99 12.57 -1.06 -10.26
CA LYS A 99 13.48 0.01 -10.72
C LYS A 99 13.08 1.41 -10.21
N ALA A 100 12.25 1.51 -9.14
CA ALA A 100 11.91 2.80 -8.55
C ALA A 100 13.18 3.53 -8.07
N ASP A 101 13.25 4.85 -8.29
CA ASP A 101 14.41 5.69 -7.93
C ASP A 101 14.71 5.65 -6.43
N ILE A 102 13.65 5.65 -5.60
CA ILE A 102 13.76 5.57 -4.14
C ILE A 102 12.76 4.55 -3.63
N LYS A 103 13.20 3.75 -2.67
CA LYS A 103 12.36 2.76 -1.98
C LYS A 103 12.48 2.97 -0.49
N PHE A 104 11.35 3.12 0.18
CA PHE A 104 11.27 3.16 1.64
C PHE A 104 10.69 1.86 2.16
N PHE A 105 11.29 1.32 3.21
CA PHE A 105 10.78 0.17 3.93
C PHE A 105 10.45 0.56 5.37
N PHE A 106 9.16 0.66 5.68
CA PHE A 106 8.70 1.05 6.98
C PHE A 106 8.67 -0.12 7.95
N LYS A 107 9.30 0.07 9.12
CA LYS A 107 9.22 -0.83 10.28
C LYS A 107 8.41 -0.16 11.38
N CYS A 108 7.69 -0.98 12.16
CA CYS A 108 6.99 -0.54 13.36
C CYS A 108 6.84 -1.71 14.31
N LYS A 109 7.07 -1.49 15.61
CA LYS A 109 6.79 -2.48 16.65
C LYS A 109 5.29 -2.79 16.66
N LEU A 110 4.93 -4.06 16.81
CA LEU A 110 3.54 -4.54 16.77
C LEU A 110 2.62 -3.76 17.73
N ASP A 111 3.09 -3.54 18.96
CA ASP A 111 2.29 -2.82 19.96
C ASP A 111 2.01 -1.37 19.58
N VAL A 112 3.00 -0.70 18.98
CA VAL A 112 2.82 0.69 18.51
C VAL A 112 1.85 0.74 17.33
N ALA A 113 2.00 -0.16 16.37
CA ALA A 113 1.07 -0.28 15.24
C ALA A 113 -0.36 -0.59 15.71
N ALA A 114 -0.49 -1.51 16.67
CA ALA A 114 -1.77 -1.88 17.27
C ALA A 114 -2.42 -0.72 18.03
N LYS A 115 -1.66 0.03 18.83
CA LYS A 115 -2.16 1.22 19.54
C LYS A 115 -2.66 2.30 18.58
N ARG A 116 -1.90 2.59 17.50
CA ARG A 116 -2.31 3.55 16.47
C ARG A 116 -3.61 3.11 15.78
N ARG A 117 -3.68 1.85 15.36
CA ARG A 117 -4.86 1.30 14.68
C ARG A 117 -6.07 1.21 15.60
N PHE A 118 -5.87 0.83 16.85
CA PHE A 118 -6.94 0.81 17.86
C PHE A 118 -7.54 2.21 18.06
N LYS A 119 -6.69 3.24 18.24
CA LYS A 119 -7.12 4.63 18.39
C LYS A 119 -7.92 5.12 17.18
N GLU A 120 -7.52 4.72 15.98
CA GLU A 120 -8.25 5.04 14.74
C GLU A 120 -9.61 4.36 14.69
N LEU A 121 -9.67 3.04 14.95
CA LEU A 121 -10.91 2.27 14.87
C LEU A 121 -11.90 2.60 15.99
N LYS A 122 -11.42 2.95 17.18
CA LYS A 122 -12.26 3.31 18.31
C LYS A 122 -13.12 4.56 18.05
N LYS A 123 -12.69 5.44 17.14
CA LYS A 123 -13.48 6.61 16.71
C LYS A 123 -14.78 6.23 15.98
N THR A 124 -14.83 5.05 15.36
CA THR A 124 -15.98 4.58 14.59
C THR A 124 -16.66 3.34 15.18
N ASN A 125 -16.02 2.68 16.13
CA ASN A 125 -16.55 1.50 16.82
C ASN A 125 -16.06 1.47 18.28
N SER A 126 -16.92 1.89 19.19
CA SER A 126 -16.62 1.94 20.63
C SER A 126 -16.40 0.56 21.27
N LYS A 127 -17.00 -0.51 20.71
CA LYS A 127 -16.92 -1.89 21.24
C LYS A 127 -15.66 -2.64 20.86
N ILE A 128 -14.77 -2.07 20.03
CA ILE A 128 -13.55 -2.74 19.60
C ILE A 128 -12.58 -2.96 20.77
N LYS A 129 -11.95 -4.15 20.84
CA LYS A 129 -10.97 -4.48 21.86
C LYS A 129 -9.55 -4.37 21.29
N PHE A 130 -8.61 -3.84 22.09
CA PHE A 130 -7.22 -3.67 21.69
C PHE A 130 -6.55 -5.00 21.30
N ILE A 131 -6.85 -6.06 22.06
CA ILE A 131 -6.26 -7.38 21.81
C ILE A 131 -6.66 -7.94 20.44
N ASP A 132 -7.90 -7.70 19.98
CA ASP A 132 -8.36 -8.15 18.68
C ASP A 132 -7.69 -7.40 17.55
N VAL A 133 -7.48 -6.09 17.72
CA VAL A 133 -6.73 -5.27 16.76
C VAL A 133 -5.28 -5.74 16.66
N LYS A 134 -4.63 -6.00 17.80
CA LYS A 134 -3.24 -6.50 17.85
C LYS A 134 -3.12 -7.86 17.17
N LYS A 135 -4.03 -8.81 17.48
CA LYS A 135 -4.10 -10.13 16.82
C LYS A 135 -4.28 -9.99 15.30
N ALA A 136 -5.21 -9.14 14.87
CA ALA A 136 -5.50 -8.94 13.45
C ALA A 136 -4.28 -8.37 12.67
N ILE A 137 -3.54 -7.44 13.26
CA ILE A 137 -2.32 -6.88 12.66
C ILE A 137 -1.25 -7.98 12.57
N ASN A 138 -1.00 -8.72 13.65
CA ASN A 138 0.02 -9.76 13.68
C ASN A 138 -0.27 -10.87 12.65
N ILE A 139 -1.52 -11.34 12.57
CA ILE A 139 -1.94 -12.34 11.59
C ILE A 139 -1.69 -11.80 10.16
N ARG A 140 -2.09 -10.56 9.88
CA ARG A 140 -1.91 -9.96 8.58
C ARG A 140 -0.44 -9.82 8.20
N ASP A 141 0.40 -9.33 9.11
CA ASP A 141 1.83 -9.14 8.85
C ASP A 141 2.54 -10.48 8.60
N ASN A 142 2.17 -11.52 9.36
CA ASN A 142 2.66 -12.88 9.12
C ASN A 142 2.21 -13.44 7.76
N LEU A 143 0.95 -13.23 7.38
CA LEU A 143 0.45 -13.62 6.06
C LEU A 143 1.18 -12.89 4.93
N ASP A 144 1.42 -11.58 5.08
CA ASP A 144 2.13 -10.78 4.08
C ASP A 144 3.60 -11.22 3.93
N LYS A 145 4.28 -11.60 5.02
CA LYS A 145 5.66 -12.10 5.01
C LYS A 145 5.78 -13.51 4.44
N LYS A 146 4.86 -14.43 4.82
CA LYS A 146 4.95 -15.85 4.50
C LYS A 146 4.23 -16.27 3.21
N ARG A 147 3.51 -15.37 2.54
CA ARG A 147 2.78 -15.74 1.30
C ARG A 147 3.74 -16.16 0.19
N LYS A 148 3.37 -17.20 -0.55
CA LYS A 148 4.14 -17.72 -1.69
C LYS A 148 4.29 -16.67 -2.82
N ASN A 149 3.23 -15.91 -3.08
CA ASN A 149 3.21 -14.92 -4.15
C ASN A 149 3.47 -13.52 -3.61
N SER A 150 4.58 -12.87 -4.04
CA SER A 150 4.95 -11.51 -3.67
C SER A 150 4.98 -11.25 -2.15
N PRO A 151 5.80 -11.97 -1.39
CA PRO A 151 5.94 -11.74 0.05
C PRO A 151 6.42 -10.32 0.34
N LEU A 152 6.13 -9.83 1.56
CA LEU A 152 6.70 -8.60 2.06
C LEU A 152 8.19 -8.82 2.36
N ILE A 153 9.05 -8.31 1.48
CA ILE A 153 10.51 -8.43 1.60
C ILE A 153 11.13 -7.03 1.59
N GLN A 154 12.07 -6.80 2.49
CA GLN A 154 12.94 -5.63 2.46
C GLN A 154 13.93 -5.81 1.30
N VAL A 155 13.92 -4.90 0.33
CA VAL A 155 14.92 -4.90 -0.74
C VAL A 155 16.22 -4.26 -0.26
N LYS A 156 17.37 -4.74 -0.78
CA LYS A 156 18.71 -4.33 -0.33
C LYS A 156 18.93 -2.80 -0.38
N ASN A 157 18.38 -2.13 -1.38
CA ASN A 157 18.52 -0.68 -1.60
C ASN A 157 17.35 0.15 -1.04
N ALA A 158 16.57 -0.38 -0.12
CA ALA A 158 15.50 0.39 0.52
C ALA A 158 16.02 1.14 1.74
N VAL A 159 15.63 2.42 1.85
CA VAL A 159 15.82 3.22 3.05
C VAL A 159 14.87 2.70 4.13
N ILE A 160 15.43 2.25 5.25
CA ILE A 160 14.64 1.74 6.37
C ILE A 160 14.18 2.90 7.23
N VAL A 161 12.88 2.98 7.48
CA VAL A 161 12.29 3.98 8.37
C VAL A 161 11.55 3.26 9.51
N ASP A 162 12.15 3.26 10.71
CA ASP A 162 11.46 2.74 11.90
C ASP A 162 10.56 3.82 12.50
N THR A 163 9.28 3.61 12.36
CA THR A 163 8.25 4.54 12.84
C THR A 163 7.82 4.27 14.27
N SER A 164 8.46 3.36 15.00
CA SER A 164 8.06 2.98 16.36
C SER A 164 8.20 4.12 17.36
N LYS A 165 9.24 4.98 17.18
CA LYS A 165 9.58 6.04 18.13
C LYS A 165 9.55 7.45 17.54
N ILE A 166 9.19 7.60 16.26
CA ILE A 166 9.20 8.90 15.59
C ILE A 166 7.78 9.40 15.30
N ALA A 167 7.60 10.70 15.34
CA ALA A 167 6.39 11.41 14.94
C ALA A 167 6.26 11.43 13.41
N ILE A 168 5.03 11.66 12.92
CA ILE A 168 4.76 11.76 11.47
C ILE A 168 5.62 12.85 10.82
N LYS A 169 5.81 14.00 11.49
CA LYS A 169 6.64 15.10 10.97
C LYS A 169 8.07 14.62 10.72
N ALA A 170 8.71 14.01 11.71
CA ALA A 170 10.09 13.50 11.59
C ALA A 170 10.20 12.43 10.47
N MET A 171 9.21 11.53 10.34
CA MET A 171 9.16 10.57 9.26
C MET A 171 9.13 11.28 7.89
N VAL A 172 8.27 12.29 7.74
CA VAL A 172 8.15 13.07 6.49
C VAL A 172 9.45 13.82 6.19
N ASP A 173 10.14 14.33 7.21
CA ASP A 173 11.41 15.04 7.05
C ASP A 173 12.52 14.09 6.57
N ILE A 174 12.64 12.89 7.17
CA ILE A 174 13.55 11.83 6.70
C ILE A 174 13.30 11.52 5.21
N MET A 175 12.04 11.30 4.84
CA MET A 175 11.69 11.02 3.46
C MET A 175 12.02 12.20 2.54
N THR A 176 11.77 13.43 2.99
CA THR A 176 12.05 14.65 2.23
C THR A 176 13.54 14.79 1.95
N LEU A 177 14.38 14.66 2.97
CA LEU A 177 15.84 14.73 2.84
C LEU A 177 16.35 13.67 1.87
N THR A 178 15.93 12.42 2.05
CA THR A 178 16.29 11.32 1.13
C THR A 178 15.92 11.62 -0.33
N ILE A 179 14.75 12.23 -0.57
CA ILE A 179 14.32 12.59 -1.93
C ILE A 179 15.19 13.71 -2.48
N LEU A 180 15.47 14.75 -1.69
CA LEU A 180 16.32 15.88 -2.10
C LEU A 180 17.75 15.42 -2.44
N ASP A 181 18.34 14.57 -1.61
CA ASP A 181 19.67 14.01 -1.88
C ASP A 181 19.70 13.21 -3.19
N LYS A 182 18.65 12.39 -3.41
CA LYS A 182 18.57 11.63 -4.66
C LYS A 182 18.39 12.51 -5.89
N ILE A 183 17.62 13.59 -5.78
CA ILE A 183 17.46 14.59 -6.84
C ILE A 183 18.80 15.27 -7.13
N LYS A 184 19.52 15.71 -6.09
CA LYS A 184 20.84 16.34 -6.19
C LYS A 184 21.84 15.42 -6.92
N ILE A 185 21.92 14.15 -6.52
CA ILE A 185 22.81 13.16 -7.15
C ILE A 185 22.43 12.95 -8.64
N LYS A 186 21.15 12.85 -8.96
CA LYS A 186 20.68 12.51 -10.31
C LYS A 186 20.70 13.69 -11.28
N TYR A 187 20.50 14.91 -10.79
CA TYR A 187 20.28 16.11 -11.61
C TYR A 187 21.18 17.30 -11.25
N GLY A 188 21.92 17.24 -10.14
CA GLY A 188 22.74 18.37 -9.64
C GLY A 188 23.85 18.84 -10.58
N ASN A 189 24.24 18.04 -11.57
CA ASN A 189 25.21 18.41 -12.59
C ASN A 189 24.56 19.02 -13.86
N ARG A 190 23.24 19.13 -13.94
CA ARG A 190 22.54 19.69 -15.11
C ARG A 190 22.19 21.18 -14.99
N THR A 191 22.47 21.81 -13.86
CA THR A 191 22.20 23.25 -13.62
C THR A 191 23.41 24.15 -13.79
N ARG A 192 24.49 23.65 -14.44
CA ARG A 192 25.70 24.42 -14.73
C ARG A 192 26.02 24.45 -16.24
N ASN A 193 25.02 24.63 -17.07
CA ASN A 193 25.23 25.07 -18.47
C ASN A 193 24.10 26.02 -18.84
#